data_adb392155e1e12ecea70719a27887b8c
#
_entry.id   adb392155e1e12ecea70719a27887b8c
#
_cell.length_a   1.000
_cell.length_b   1.000
_cell.length_c   1.000
_cell.angle_alpha   90.00
_cell.angle_beta   90.00
_cell.angle_gamma   90.00
#
_symmetry.space_group_name_H-M   'P 1'
#
loop_
_entity.id
_entity.type
_entity.pdbx_description
1 polymer ?
#
loop_
_entity_poly.entity_id
_entity_poly.type
_entity_poly.pdbx_seq_one_letter_code
_entity_poly.pdbx_strand_id
1 'polypeptide(L)'
;MSRWKTRHPCGYEGLDIDIIKELSDMLGFEFEIVPMSFSSLVGSLQAKSVDMVISGMSYTEERAQIVDFSDVYCTSIVGCVTKADSDIASFDDLKNQIVCCSQGTNYEMLIEEIEGATLKTYQGQAAVGTAVAEGTDGVVAGLTSINGSKKLAMTMLDDKGEPMLKYFPLEGARADQYSMAFPKGSELTPIFNEALAQLKESGKLDEMIHQWLY
;
A
#
# COMPACT_ATOMS: atom_id res chain seq x y z
N MET A 1 -25.54 -3.90 -23.25
CA MET A 1 -25.96 -2.78 -22.38
C MET A 1 -25.89 -3.26 -20.95
N SER A 2 -24.73 -3.10 -20.32
CA SER A 2 -24.54 -3.46 -18.91
C SER A 2 -25.05 -2.33 -18.03
N ARG A 3 -25.89 -2.71 -17.11
CA ARG A 3 -26.55 -1.83 -16.14
C ARG A 3 -25.56 -1.56 -15.01
N TRP A 4 -24.92 -0.41 -15.02
CA TRP A 4 -24.10 0.08 -13.91
C TRP A 4 -24.94 1.09 -13.12
N LYS A 5 -25.05 0.93 -11.82
CA LYS A 5 -25.81 1.86 -10.94
C LYS A 5 -24.86 2.59 -10.01
N THR A 6 -24.85 3.93 -10.03
CA THR A 6 -24.07 4.77 -9.15
C THR A 6 -24.48 4.61 -7.69
N ARG A 7 -23.54 4.15 -6.89
CA ARG A 7 -23.49 4.47 -5.46
C ARG A 7 -22.03 4.77 -5.13
N HIS A 8 -21.69 6.04 -5.01
CA HIS A 8 -20.44 6.39 -4.36
C HIS A 8 -20.47 5.79 -2.96
N PRO A 9 -19.52 4.91 -2.61
CA PRO A 9 -19.53 4.30 -1.28
C PRO A 9 -19.30 5.38 -0.25
N CYS A 10 -20.33 5.75 0.50
CA CYS A 10 -20.21 6.61 1.67
C CYS A 10 -19.29 5.93 2.69
N GLY A 11 -18.20 6.59 3.08
CA GLY A 11 -17.37 6.15 4.20
C GLY A 11 -15.93 5.75 3.88
N TYR A 12 -15.54 5.68 2.61
CA TYR A 12 -14.14 5.46 2.22
C TYR A 12 -13.52 6.75 1.67
N GLU A 13 -12.32 7.07 2.12
CA GLU A 13 -11.54 8.22 1.68
C GLU A 13 -10.05 7.84 1.55
N GLY A 14 -9.31 8.57 0.73
CA GLY A 14 -7.90 8.35 0.47
C GLY A 14 -7.56 8.51 -1.00
N LEU A 15 -6.26 8.53 -1.32
CA LEU A 15 -5.75 8.70 -2.67
C LEU A 15 -6.41 7.74 -3.67
N ASP A 16 -6.40 6.45 -3.37
CA ASP A 16 -6.93 5.40 -4.24
C ASP A 16 -8.43 5.57 -4.51
N ILE A 17 -9.16 6.04 -3.48
CA ILE A 17 -10.60 6.29 -3.58
C ILE A 17 -10.88 7.50 -4.47
N ASP A 18 -10.10 8.56 -4.37
CA ASP A 18 -10.29 9.75 -5.21
C ASP A 18 -9.87 9.46 -6.66
N ILE A 19 -8.81 8.68 -6.88
CA ILE A 19 -8.42 8.22 -8.22
C ILE A 19 -9.53 7.41 -8.88
N ILE A 20 -10.10 6.40 -8.19
CA ILE A 20 -11.14 5.57 -8.80
C ILE A 20 -12.45 6.34 -9.05
N LYS A 21 -12.81 7.30 -8.19
CA LYS A 21 -13.93 8.19 -8.43
C LYS A 21 -13.74 9.01 -9.72
N GLU A 22 -12.56 9.63 -9.86
CA GLU A 22 -12.26 10.43 -11.05
C GLU A 22 -12.25 9.59 -12.32
N LEU A 23 -11.63 8.40 -12.29
CA LEU A 23 -11.65 7.47 -13.43
C LEU A 23 -13.07 6.99 -13.75
N SER A 24 -13.91 6.79 -12.71
CA SER A 24 -15.33 6.45 -12.89
C SER A 24 -16.08 7.56 -13.62
N ASP A 25 -15.87 8.81 -13.23
CA ASP A 25 -16.49 9.98 -13.87
C ASP A 25 -16.00 10.15 -15.32
N MET A 26 -14.71 9.99 -15.58
CA MET A 26 -14.11 10.09 -16.91
C MET A 26 -14.58 9.00 -17.88
N LEU A 27 -14.69 7.77 -17.40
CA LEU A 27 -15.02 6.60 -18.22
C LEU A 27 -16.51 6.25 -18.20
N GLY A 28 -17.31 6.87 -17.33
CA GLY A 28 -18.76 6.67 -17.25
C GLY A 28 -19.17 5.30 -16.73
N PHE A 29 -18.42 4.73 -15.78
CA PHE A 29 -18.76 3.48 -15.10
C PHE A 29 -19.10 3.72 -13.62
N GLU A 30 -19.74 2.74 -13.02
CA GLU A 30 -20.03 2.70 -11.58
C GLU A 30 -19.20 1.60 -10.94
N PHE A 31 -18.84 1.78 -9.66
CA PHE A 31 -18.05 0.81 -8.94
C PHE A 31 -18.60 0.55 -7.53
N GLU A 32 -18.26 -0.62 -7.01
CA GLU A 32 -18.48 -1.01 -5.64
C GLU A 32 -17.14 -1.36 -4.99
N ILE A 33 -16.90 -0.87 -3.77
CA ILE A 33 -15.70 -1.22 -3.01
C ILE A 33 -15.97 -2.49 -2.22
N VAL A 34 -15.11 -3.50 -2.42
CA VAL A 34 -15.13 -4.76 -1.69
C VAL A 34 -13.90 -4.82 -0.79
N PRO A 35 -14.02 -4.52 0.52
CA PRO A 35 -12.88 -4.58 1.44
C PRO A 35 -12.42 -6.01 1.65
N MET A 36 -11.10 -6.22 1.59
CA MET A 36 -10.49 -7.53 1.85
C MET A 36 -9.04 -7.38 2.34
N SER A 37 -8.45 -8.48 2.84
CA SER A 37 -7.04 -8.46 3.22
C SER A 37 -6.13 -8.26 2.01
N PHE A 38 -5.00 -7.56 2.19
CA PHE A 38 -4.06 -7.31 1.09
C PHE A 38 -3.56 -8.61 0.46
N SER A 39 -3.29 -9.62 1.27
CA SER A 39 -2.84 -10.96 0.82
C SER A 39 -3.85 -11.69 -0.05
N SER A 40 -5.14 -11.34 -0.02
CA SER A 40 -6.18 -11.97 -0.84
C SER A 40 -6.46 -11.26 -2.17
N LEU A 41 -5.91 -10.04 -2.37
CA LEU A 41 -6.23 -9.21 -3.54
C LEU A 41 -5.90 -9.89 -4.87
N VAL A 42 -4.69 -10.41 -5.01
CA VAL A 42 -4.25 -11.09 -6.25
C VAL A 42 -5.09 -12.33 -6.53
N GLY A 43 -5.37 -13.13 -5.50
CA GLY A 43 -6.22 -14.32 -5.63
C GLY A 43 -7.66 -13.97 -6.06
N SER A 44 -8.20 -12.84 -5.61
CA SER A 44 -9.54 -12.39 -6.00
C SER A 44 -9.62 -11.96 -7.47
N LEU A 45 -8.54 -11.34 -8.01
CA LEU A 45 -8.42 -11.05 -9.44
C LEU A 45 -8.35 -12.34 -10.29
N GLN A 46 -7.54 -13.32 -9.85
CA GLN A 46 -7.45 -14.61 -10.52
C GLN A 46 -8.79 -15.36 -10.55
N ALA A 47 -9.52 -15.30 -9.45
CA ALA A 47 -10.86 -15.90 -9.34
C ALA A 47 -11.95 -15.08 -10.07
N LYS A 48 -11.60 -13.89 -10.60
CA LYS A 48 -12.53 -12.94 -11.22
C LYS A 48 -13.71 -12.57 -10.30
N SER A 49 -13.46 -12.55 -9.00
CA SER A 49 -14.45 -12.11 -8.00
C SER A 49 -14.49 -10.59 -7.85
N VAL A 50 -13.46 -9.91 -8.33
CA VAL A 50 -13.38 -8.47 -8.52
C VAL A 50 -12.81 -8.16 -9.91
N ASP A 51 -13.17 -7.02 -10.47
CA ASP A 51 -12.76 -6.61 -11.82
C ASP A 51 -11.41 -5.87 -11.81
N MET A 52 -11.07 -5.25 -10.68
CA MET A 52 -9.80 -4.55 -10.50
C MET A 52 -9.46 -4.42 -9.02
N VAL A 53 -8.20 -4.11 -8.75
CA VAL A 53 -7.67 -3.75 -7.44
C VAL A 53 -6.97 -2.40 -7.53
N ILE A 54 -7.29 -1.49 -6.61
CA ILE A 54 -6.54 -0.28 -6.32
C ILE A 54 -6.34 -0.21 -4.80
N SER A 55 -5.11 -0.39 -4.33
CA SER A 55 -4.80 -0.54 -2.90
C SER A 55 -3.31 -0.28 -2.59
N GLY A 56 -2.71 0.74 -3.22
CA GLY A 56 -1.27 0.97 -3.08
C GLY A 56 -0.44 -0.27 -3.46
N MET A 57 -0.88 -1.02 -4.47
CA MET A 57 -0.23 -2.28 -4.85
C MET A 57 0.98 -2.00 -5.73
N SER A 58 2.17 -2.40 -5.26
CA SER A 58 3.39 -2.32 -6.06
C SER A 58 3.44 -3.41 -7.12
N TYR A 59 3.92 -3.04 -8.31
CA TYR A 59 4.29 -3.99 -9.33
C TYR A 59 5.41 -4.91 -8.83
N THR A 60 5.26 -6.21 -9.06
CA THR A 60 6.35 -7.19 -8.96
C THR A 60 6.28 -8.14 -10.15
N GLU A 61 7.43 -8.67 -10.57
CA GLU A 61 7.49 -9.64 -11.68
C GLU A 61 6.66 -10.90 -11.39
N GLU A 62 6.65 -11.35 -10.14
CA GLU A 62 5.86 -12.49 -9.69
C GLU A 62 4.36 -12.23 -9.90
N ARG A 63 3.86 -11.09 -9.41
CA ARG A 63 2.45 -10.70 -9.58
C ARG A 63 2.09 -10.52 -11.04
N ALA A 64 2.99 -9.94 -11.85
CA ALA A 64 2.76 -9.69 -13.28
C ALA A 64 2.65 -10.97 -14.11
N GLN A 65 3.07 -12.12 -13.61
CA GLN A 65 2.83 -13.41 -14.26
C GLN A 65 1.36 -13.80 -14.22
N ILE A 66 0.61 -13.35 -13.20
CA ILE A 66 -0.75 -13.82 -12.89
C ILE A 66 -1.83 -12.75 -12.98
N VAL A 67 -1.45 -11.48 -12.96
CA VAL A 67 -2.35 -10.31 -13.14
C VAL A 67 -1.74 -9.32 -14.13
N ASP A 68 -2.54 -8.43 -14.69
CA ASP A 68 -2.04 -7.29 -15.45
C ASP A 68 -2.03 -6.03 -14.56
N PHE A 69 -1.08 -5.14 -14.82
CA PHE A 69 -0.96 -3.88 -14.10
C PHE A 69 -1.19 -2.69 -15.03
N SER A 70 -1.79 -1.64 -14.48
CA SER A 70 -1.78 -0.33 -15.12
C SER A 70 -0.38 0.28 -15.12
N ASP A 71 -0.25 1.41 -15.80
CA ASP A 71 0.86 2.33 -15.56
C ASP A 71 0.89 2.77 -14.09
N VAL A 72 2.07 3.12 -13.59
CA VAL A 72 2.26 3.61 -12.22
C VAL A 72 1.48 4.90 -12.01
N TYR A 73 0.61 4.95 -11.01
CA TYR A 73 -0.13 6.16 -10.65
C TYR A 73 0.52 6.96 -9.51
N CYS A 74 1.30 6.31 -8.67
CA CYS A 74 1.98 6.96 -7.55
C CYS A 74 3.29 6.24 -7.22
N THR A 75 4.30 7.00 -6.80
CA THR A 75 5.56 6.46 -6.27
C THR A 75 5.68 6.86 -4.82
N SER A 76 6.07 5.92 -3.97
CA SER A 76 6.29 6.12 -2.54
C SER A 76 7.65 5.56 -2.13
N ILE A 77 8.24 6.10 -1.09
CA ILE A 77 9.43 5.52 -0.47
C ILE A 77 9.05 4.57 0.64
N VAL A 78 9.89 3.58 0.89
CA VAL A 78 9.72 2.67 2.02
C VAL A 78 9.99 3.41 3.31
N GLY A 79 9.13 3.24 4.29
CA GLY A 79 9.29 3.73 5.64
C GLY A 79 9.53 2.57 6.61
N CYS A 80 10.27 2.87 7.65
CA CYS A 80 10.46 2.01 8.78
C CYS A 80 9.80 2.63 10.01
N VAL A 81 9.09 1.83 10.78
CA VAL A 81 8.53 2.22 12.08
C VAL A 81 9.18 1.39 13.17
N THR A 82 9.58 2.05 14.25
CA THR A 82 10.22 1.44 15.44
C THR A 82 9.61 2.03 16.71
N LYS A 83 9.92 1.44 17.88
CA LYS A 83 9.56 2.07 19.16
C LYS A 83 10.16 3.48 19.25
N ALA A 84 9.47 4.39 19.92
CA ALA A 84 9.90 5.78 20.05
C ALA A 84 11.30 5.92 20.69
N ASP A 85 11.62 5.04 21.62
CA ASP A 85 12.90 4.97 22.36
C ASP A 85 13.96 4.05 21.73
N SER A 86 13.68 3.44 20.57
CA SER A 86 14.60 2.54 19.87
C SER A 86 15.82 3.29 19.31
N ASP A 87 16.99 2.67 19.30
CA ASP A 87 18.19 3.21 18.65
C ASP A 87 18.24 2.92 17.13
N ILE A 88 17.32 2.10 16.61
CA ILE A 88 17.22 1.78 15.18
C ILE A 88 16.86 3.05 14.39
N ALA A 89 17.70 3.39 13.39
CA ALA A 89 17.57 4.59 12.57
C ALA A 89 17.98 4.41 11.10
N SER A 90 18.49 3.24 10.73
CA SER A 90 18.98 2.95 9.38
C SER A 90 18.64 1.53 8.91
N PHE A 91 18.89 1.27 7.62
CA PHE A 91 18.74 -0.07 7.05
C PHE A 91 19.72 -1.09 7.67
N ASP A 92 20.95 -0.64 7.99
CA ASP A 92 21.97 -1.50 8.58
C ASP A 92 21.61 -1.96 10.01
N ASP A 93 20.85 -1.16 10.75
CA ASP A 93 20.42 -1.50 12.12
C ASP A 93 19.37 -2.63 12.14
N LEU A 94 18.78 -2.96 10.99
CA LEU A 94 17.84 -4.06 10.87
C LEU A 94 18.49 -5.43 10.72
N LYS A 95 19.80 -5.49 10.51
CA LYS A 95 20.55 -6.76 10.41
C LYS A 95 20.45 -7.57 11.69
N ASN A 96 20.20 -8.86 11.53
CA ASN A 96 20.01 -9.82 12.63
C ASN A 96 18.82 -9.46 13.56
N GLN A 97 17.89 -8.64 13.12
CA GLN A 97 16.72 -8.25 13.89
C GLN A 97 15.46 -9.01 13.46
N ILE A 98 14.44 -8.98 14.29
CA ILE A 98 13.10 -9.45 13.93
C ILE A 98 12.32 -8.26 13.39
N VAL A 99 12.05 -8.28 12.08
CA VAL A 99 11.39 -7.20 11.35
C VAL A 99 10.07 -7.68 10.81
N CYS A 100 9.05 -6.85 10.84
CA CYS A 100 7.72 -7.24 10.37
C CYS A 100 7.19 -6.35 9.25
N CYS A 101 6.17 -6.88 8.54
CA CYS A 101 5.39 -6.14 7.58
C CYS A 101 3.97 -6.71 7.46
N SER A 102 3.13 -6.07 6.66
CA SER A 102 1.82 -6.62 6.31
C SER A 102 1.98 -7.79 5.37
N GLN A 103 1.23 -8.87 5.64
CA GLN A 103 1.26 -10.10 4.85
C GLN A 103 0.85 -9.85 3.39
N GLY A 104 1.60 -10.46 2.47
CA GLY A 104 1.38 -10.39 1.02
C GLY A 104 1.95 -9.12 0.38
N THR A 105 2.67 -8.26 1.13
CA THR A 105 3.31 -7.06 0.57
C THR A 105 4.70 -7.36 0.04
N ASN A 106 5.21 -6.50 -0.86
CA ASN A 106 6.58 -6.56 -1.35
C ASN A 106 7.64 -6.32 -0.26
N TYR A 107 7.23 -5.83 0.91
CA TYR A 107 8.14 -5.67 2.06
C TYR A 107 8.62 -7.00 2.63
N GLU A 108 7.90 -8.11 2.40
CA GLU A 108 8.38 -9.45 2.77
C GLU A 108 9.71 -9.74 2.09
N MET A 109 9.78 -9.57 0.75
CA MET A 109 11.01 -9.78 -0.02
C MET A 109 12.14 -8.83 0.43
N LEU A 110 11.79 -7.57 0.72
CA LEU A 110 12.77 -6.60 1.19
C LEU A 110 13.37 -7.01 2.55
N ILE A 111 12.56 -7.54 3.47
CA ILE A 111 13.04 -8.02 4.77
C ILE A 111 13.93 -9.26 4.60
N GLU A 112 13.57 -10.17 3.68
CA GLU A 112 14.35 -11.37 3.38
C GLU A 112 15.73 -11.06 2.78
N GLU A 113 15.89 -9.91 2.11
CA GLU A 113 17.18 -9.41 1.60
C GLU A 113 18.06 -8.81 2.71
N ILE A 114 17.53 -8.51 3.90
CA ILE A 114 18.32 -7.97 5.01
C ILE A 114 19.10 -9.09 5.70
N GLU A 115 20.41 -8.94 5.78
CA GLU A 115 21.31 -9.94 6.34
C GLU A 115 20.91 -10.36 7.77
N GLY A 116 20.58 -11.64 7.93
CA GLY A 116 20.22 -12.21 9.24
C GLY A 116 18.90 -11.76 9.82
N ALA A 117 18.11 -10.93 9.12
CA ALA A 117 16.80 -10.53 9.61
C ALA A 117 15.82 -11.70 9.63
N THR A 118 14.94 -11.70 10.60
CA THR A 118 13.83 -12.66 10.71
C THR A 118 12.53 -11.97 10.37
N LEU A 119 11.87 -12.44 9.31
CA LEU A 119 10.57 -11.93 8.86
C LEU A 119 9.45 -12.39 9.80
N LYS A 120 8.57 -11.46 10.17
CA LYS A 120 7.25 -11.71 10.74
C LYS A 120 6.19 -10.97 9.91
N THR A 121 5.05 -11.60 9.69
CA THR A 121 3.95 -10.98 8.94
C THR A 121 2.69 -10.86 9.78
N TYR A 122 1.96 -9.75 9.61
CA TYR A 122 0.71 -9.49 10.29
C TYR A 122 -0.37 -9.04 9.30
N GLN A 123 -1.64 -9.15 9.69
CA GLN A 123 -2.76 -8.74 8.85
C GLN A 123 -2.99 -7.22 8.95
N GLY A 124 -2.49 -6.49 7.95
CA GLY A 124 -2.66 -5.04 7.81
C GLY A 124 -1.73 -4.19 8.68
N GLN A 125 -1.63 -2.92 8.33
CA GLN A 125 -0.69 -1.97 8.94
C GLN A 125 -0.90 -1.75 10.44
N ALA A 126 -2.15 -1.72 10.91
CA ALA A 126 -2.43 -1.52 12.33
C ALA A 126 -1.82 -2.64 13.19
N ALA A 127 -1.90 -3.90 12.74
CA ALA A 127 -1.30 -5.03 13.44
C ALA A 127 0.24 -4.98 13.41
N VAL A 128 0.84 -4.50 12.31
CA VAL A 128 2.29 -4.22 12.25
C VAL A 128 2.67 -3.18 13.30
N GLY A 129 1.96 -2.05 13.36
CA GLY A 129 2.22 -1.01 14.36
C GLY A 129 2.10 -1.53 15.79
N THR A 130 1.05 -2.29 16.10
CA THR A 130 0.86 -2.90 17.42
C THR A 130 2.00 -3.85 17.77
N ALA A 131 2.41 -4.73 16.84
CA ALA A 131 3.49 -5.66 17.06
C ALA A 131 4.83 -4.95 17.39
N VAL A 132 5.12 -3.85 16.71
CA VAL A 132 6.31 -3.02 16.99
C VAL A 132 6.18 -2.31 18.34
N ALA A 133 5.05 -1.66 18.62
CA ALA A 133 4.83 -0.91 19.85
C ALA A 133 4.94 -1.81 21.08
N GLU A 134 4.38 -3.00 21.03
CA GLU A 134 4.39 -3.98 22.12
C GLU A 134 5.67 -4.84 22.14
N GLY A 135 6.39 -4.94 21.01
CA GLY A 135 7.52 -5.86 20.85
C GLY A 135 7.07 -7.32 20.78
N THR A 136 5.89 -7.55 20.22
CA THR A 136 5.30 -8.89 20.05
C THR A 136 6.25 -9.81 19.29
N ASP A 137 6.45 -11.03 19.78
CA ASP A 137 7.38 -12.01 19.21
C ASP A 137 8.83 -11.52 19.02
N GLY A 138 9.23 -10.48 19.76
CA GLY A 138 10.54 -9.87 19.67
C GLY A 138 10.72 -8.92 18.47
N VAL A 139 9.64 -8.50 17.83
CA VAL A 139 9.66 -7.54 16.72
C VAL A 139 10.20 -6.19 17.20
N VAL A 140 11.18 -5.64 16.50
CA VAL A 140 11.79 -4.34 16.80
C VAL A 140 11.49 -3.26 15.77
N ALA A 141 11.12 -3.64 14.57
CA ALA A 141 10.83 -2.73 13.47
C ALA A 141 9.74 -3.27 12.54
N GLY A 142 9.03 -2.35 11.87
CA GLY A 142 8.03 -2.67 10.86
C GLY A 142 8.26 -1.89 9.58
N LEU A 143 8.16 -2.55 8.42
CA LEU A 143 8.27 -1.92 7.11
C LEU A 143 6.89 -1.69 6.50
N THR A 144 6.69 -0.49 5.96
CA THR A 144 5.50 -0.07 5.23
C THR A 144 5.85 1.13 4.34
N SER A 145 4.90 1.75 3.66
CA SER A 145 5.17 3.03 2.99
C SER A 145 5.52 4.11 4.01
N ILE A 146 6.27 5.14 3.60
CA ILE A 146 6.63 6.25 4.51
C ILE A 146 5.38 6.92 5.10
N ASN A 147 4.32 7.08 4.31
CA ASN A 147 3.06 7.66 4.80
C ASN A 147 2.32 6.71 5.76
N GLY A 148 2.39 5.40 5.52
CA GLY A 148 1.90 4.39 6.46
C GLY A 148 2.66 4.44 7.79
N SER A 149 3.98 4.53 7.75
CA SER A 149 4.84 4.67 8.92
C SER A 149 4.54 5.97 9.70
N LYS A 150 4.40 7.09 8.98
CA LYS A 150 4.01 8.39 9.56
C LYS A 150 2.66 8.29 10.28
N LYS A 151 1.66 7.70 9.62
CA LYS A 151 0.32 7.52 10.19
C LYS A 151 0.34 6.67 11.46
N LEU A 152 1.08 5.56 11.46
CA LEU A 152 1.24 4.71 12.65
C LEU A 152 1.87 5.50 13.80
N ALA A 153 2.96 6.22 13.56
CA ALA A 153 3.62 7.03 14.59
C ALA A 153 2.72 8.14 15.14
N MET A 154 1.86 8.73 14.32
CA MET A 154 0.94 9.81 14.75
C MET A 154 -0.31 9.30 15.48
N THR A 155 -0.73 8.06 15.24
CA THR A 155 -2.00 7.54 15.78
C THR A 155 -1.82 6.55 16.93
N MET A 156 -0.64 5.95 17.07
CA MET A 156 -0.36 5.03 18.17
C MET A 156 0.28 5.78 19.33
N LEU A 157 -0.57 6.18 20.26
CA LEU A 157 -0.21 6.98 21.43
C LEU A 157 -0.34 6.14 22.71
N ASP A 158 0.48 6.43 23.70
CA ASP A 158 0.38 5.86 25.04
C ASP A 158 -0.77 6.52 25.86
N ASP A 159 -0.93 6.08 27.10
CA ASP A 159 -1.97 6.60 28.02
C ASP A 159 -1.82 8.10 28.35
N LYS A 160 -0.66 8.68 28.06
CA LYS A 160 -0.36 10.11 28.25
C LYS A 160 -0.51 10.91 26.97
N GLY A 161 -0.81 10.25 25.85
CA GLY A 161 -0.91 10.87 24.54
C GLY A 161 0.43 11.06 23.84
N GLU A 162 1.52 10.42 24.32
CA GLU A 162 2.83 10.48 23.68
C GLU A 162 2.97 9.38 22.62
N PRO A 163 3.67 9.64 21.49
CA PRO A 163 3.88 8.64 20.45
C PRO A 163 4.63 7.40 20.97
N MET A 164 4.05 6.23 20.79
CA MET A 164 4.69 4.95 21.09
C MET A 164 5.74 4.56 20.03
N LEU A 165 5.59 5.12 18.83
CA LEU A 165 6.40 4.80 17.65
C LEU A 165 7.05 6.06 17.07
N LYS A 166 8.24 5.88 16.50
CA LYS A 166 8.88 6.83 15.58
C LYS A 166 9.01 6.19 14.22
N TYR A 167 9.20 7.01 13.18
CA TYR A 167 9.38 6.54 11.81
C TYR A 167 10.50 7.29 11.11
N PHE A 168 11.06 6.67 10.09
CA PHE A 168 12.05 7.27 9.19
C PHE A 168 11.98 6.64 7.80
N PRO A 169 12.43 7.36 6.75
CA PRO A 169 12.58 6.78 5.43
C PRO A 169 13.70 5.73 5.45
N LEU A 170 13.45 4.60 4.80
CA LEU A 170 14.44 3.53 4.69
C LEU A 170 15.33 3.81 3.47
N GLU A 171 16.41 4.55 3.67
CA GLU A 171 17.35 4.90 2.61
C GLU A 171 17.99 3.65 2.00
N GLY A 172 18.15 3.64 0.67
CA GLY A 172 18.68 2.50 -0.07
C GLY A 172 17.64 1.45 -0.48
N ALA A 173 16.44 1.46 0.10
CA ALA A 173 15.36 0.61 -0.34
C ALA A 173 14.79 1.08 -1.69
N ARG A 174 14.40 0.13 -2.56
CA ARG A 174 13.73 0.43 -3.82
C ARG A 174 12.39 1.11 -3.55
N ALA A 175 12.11 2.21 -4.23
CA ALA A 175 10.83 2.90 -4.10
C ALA A 175 9.66 2.01 -4.56
N ASP A 176 8.55 2.12 -3.86
CA ASP A 176 7.29 1.52 -4.26
C ASP A 176 6.71 2.22 -5.48
N GLN A 177 6.20 1.46 -6.42
CA GLN A 177 5.53 1.95 -7.62
C GLN A 177 4.11 1.40 -7.65
N TYR A 178 3.15 2.22 -7.24
CA TYR A 178 1.76 1.79 -7.12
C TYR A 178 1.05 1.80 -8.47
N SER A 179 0.42 0.69 -8.78
CA SER A 179 -0.38 0.47 -9.99
C SER A 179 -1.72 -0.17 -9.64
N MET A 180 -2.71 0.07 -10.47
CA MET A 180 -3.94 -0.71 -10.44
C MET A 180 -3.65 -2.10 -11.01
N ALA A 181 -4.31 -3.14 -10.47
CA ALA A 181 -4.16 -4.50 -10.96
C ALA A 181 -5.51 -5.02 -11.51
N PHE A 182 -5.42 -5.84 -12.55
CA PHE A 182 -6.55 -6.42 -13.28
C PHE A 182 -6.37 -7.92 -13.48
N PRO A 183 -7.44 -8.70 -13.71
CA PRO A 183 -7.32 -10.07 -14.16
C PRO A 183 -6.42 -10.16 -15.40
N LYS A 184 -5.63 -11.22 -15.50
CA LYS A 184 -4.71 -11.43 -16.64
C LYS A 184 -5.48 -11.43 -17.97
N GLY A 185 -5.00 -10.63 -18.93
CA GLY A 185 -5.63 -10.44 -20.24
C GLY A 185 -6.88 -9.56 -20.20
N SER A 186 -7.05 -8.72 -19.18
CA SER A 186 -8.21 -7.82 -19.05
C SER A 186 -8.20 -6.73 -20.13
N GLU A 187 -9.33 -6.55 -20.80
CA GLU A 187 -9.56 -5.44 -21.73
C GLU A 187 -9.65 -4.07 -21.02
N LEU A 188 -9.80 -4.07 -19.70
CA LEU A 188 -9.84 -2.84 -18.90
C LEU A 188 -8.45 -2.17 -18.78
N THR A 189 -7.37 -2.94 -18.78
CA THR A 189 -6.01 -2.41 -18.57
C THR A 189 -5.66 -1.26 -19.53
N PRO A 190 -5.80 -1.40 -20.86
CA PRO A 190 -5.50 -0.30 -21.78
C PRO A 190 -6.46 0.89 -21.62
N ILE A 191 -7.74 0.65 -21.29
CA ILE A 191 -8.75 1.70 -21.10
C ILE A 191 -8.37 2.56 -19.87
N PHE A 192 -8.01 1.91 -18.77
CA PHE A 192 -7.59 2.60 -17.55
C PHE A 192 -6.25 3.31 -17.72
N ASN A 193 -5.31 2.78 -18.51
CA ASN A 193 -4.05 3.46 -18.81
C ASN A 193 -4.27 4.74 -19.60
N GLU A 194 -5.15 4.75 -20.59
CA GLU A 194 -5.49 5.95 -21.35
C GLU A 194 -6.12 7.03 -20.45
N ALA A 195 -7.07 6.65 -19.60
CA ALA A 195 -7.70 7.58 -18.68
C ALA A 195 -6.70 8.08 -17.62
N LEU A 196 -5.81 7.21 -17.11
CA LEU A 196 -4.75 7.58 -16.19
C LEU A 196 -3.75 8.55 -16.82
N ALA A 197 -3.40 8.38 -18.10
CA ALA A 197 -2.56 9.33 -18.84
C ALA A 197 -3.21 10.71 -18.92
N GLN A 198 -4.50 10.79 -19.25
CA GLN A 198 -5.25 12.06 -19.27
C GLN A 198 -5.31 12.70 -17.88
N LEU A 199 -5.48 11.89 -16.82
CA LEU A 199 -5.50 12.36 -15.45
C LEU A 199 -4.15 12.96 -15.03
N LYS A 200 -3.04 12.36 -15.47
CA LYS A 200 -1.68 12.89 -15.29
C LYS A 200 -1.47 14.20 -16.06
N GLU A 201 -1.83 14.22 -17.35
CA GLU A 201 -1.67 15.38 -18.21
C GLU A 201 -2.46 16.61 -17.72
N SER A 202 -3.62 16.41 -17.11
CA SER A 202 -4.42 17.48 -16.52
C SER A 202 -3.83 18.06 -15.22
N GLY A 203 -2.84 17.41 -14.62
CA GLY A 203 -2.28 17.75 -13.30
C GLY A 203 -3.14 17.31 -12.11
N LYS A 204 -4.33 16.77 -12.35
CA LYS A 204 -5.27 16.40 -11.29
C LYS A 204 -4.80 15.24 -10.44
N LEU A 205 -4.04 14.29 -11.05
CA LEU A 205 -3.41 13.21 -10.28
C LEU A 205 -2.39 13.77 -9.29
N ASP A 206 -1.56 14.74 -9.69
CA ASP A 206 -0.57 15.36 -8.82
C ASP A 206 -1.24 16.14 -7.67
N GLU A 207 -2.36 16.81 -7.94
CA GLU A 207 -3.17 17.47 -6.90
C GLU A 207 -3.68 16.46 -5.85
N MET A 208 -4.22 15.32 -6.27
CA MET A 208 -4.68 14.26 -5.36
C MET A 208 -3.52 13.66 -4.55
N ILE A 209 -2.39 13.38 -5.21
CA ILE A 209 -1.18 12.87 -4.53
C ILE A 209 -0.71 13.87 -3.48
N HIS A 210 -0.66 15.16 -3.83
CA HIS A 210 -0.25 16.18 -2.88
C HIS A 210 -1.21 16.29 -1.69
N GLN A 211 -2.51 16.22 -1.93
CA GLN A 211 -3.53 16.29 -0.87
C GLN A 211 -3.40 15.16 0.15
N TRP A 212 -3.10 13.94 -0.31
CA TRP A 212 -3.14 12.75 0.55
C TRP A 212 -1.79 12.33 1.13
N LEU A 213 -0.68 12.69 0.47
CA LEU A 213 0.64 12.18 0.82
C LEU A 213 1.60 13.25 1.35
N TYR A 214 1.26 14.53 1.26
CA TYR A 214 2.06 15.67 1.73
C TYR A 214 1.27 16.60 2.63
#